data_da313a47351e5c0bb8caf171e09de2c3
#
_entry.id   da313a47351e5c0bb8caf171e09de2c3
#
_cell.length_a   1.000
_cell.length_b   1.000
_cell.length_c   1.000
_cell.angle_alpha   90.00
_cell.angle_beta   90.00
_cell.angle_gamma   90.00
#
_symmetry.space_group_name_H-M   'P 1'
#
loop_
_entity.id
_entity.type
_entity.pdbx_description
1 polymer ?
#
loop_
_entity_poly.entity_id
_entity_poly.type
_entity_poly.pdbx_seq_one_letter_code
_entity_poly.pdbx_strand_id
1 'polypeptide(L)'
;MLESLYKNVKMGSDSIIKLMDKVSGQDFKAALTKQIDGYEKIAERLRKHLCSMGYQAKEENIMVKLWSSVGMAMETLTDSTDSHLAQLVAEGSSMGITDSIKLLRDYENTSVSEEALAFAREIIKFEEHNLEVAKSFI
;
A
#
# COMPACT_ATOMS: atom_id res chain seq x y z
N MET A 1 -10.01 5.17 11.72
CA MET A 1 -8.93 4.17 11.55
C MET A 1 -9.08 3.36 10.27
N LEU A 2 -10.19 2.68 10.08
CA LEU A 2 -10.42 1.82 8.90
C LEU A 2 -10.34 2.57 7.57
N GLU A 3 -10.86 3.78 7.51
CA GLU A 3 -10.75 4.62 6.30
C GLU A 3 -9.30 4.91 5.94
N SER A 4 -8.48 5.26 6.94
CA SER A 4 -7.05 5.52 6.71
C SER A 4 -6.32 4.27 6.24
N LEU A 5 -6.64 3.10 6.80
CA LEU A 5 -6.07 1.82 6.34
C LEU A 5 -6.49 1.50 4.90
N TYR A 6 -7.77 1.69 4.58
CA TYR A 6 -8.27 1.52 3.21
C TYR A 6 -7.52 2.41 2.21
N LYS A 7 -7.36 3.68 2.56
CA LYS A 7 -6.63 4.66 1.75
C LYS A 7 -5.19 4.23 1.50
N ASN A 8 -4.50 3.82 2.56
CA ASN A 8 -3.10 3.39 2.47
C ASN A 8 -2.94 2.16 1.58
N VAL A 9 -3.84 1.19 1.72
CA VAL A 9 -3.83 -0.04 0.92
C VAL A 9 -4.11 0.27 -0.56
N LYS A 10 -5.11 1.09 -0.85
CA LYS A 10 -5.41 1.52 -2.23
C LYS A 10 -4.25 2.27 -2.86
N MET A 11 -3.61 3.13 -2.09
CA MET A 11 -2.41 3.86 -2.54
C MET A 11 -1.26 2.92 -2.90
N GLY A 12 -1.02 1.91 -2.08
CA GLY A 12 -0.01 0.89 -2.34
C GLY A 12 -0.26 0.18 -3.66
N SER A 13 -1.47 -0.30 -3.86
CA SER A 13 -1.89 -0.95 -5.11
C SER A 13 -1.72 -0.04 -6.33
N ASP A 14 -2.25 1.17 -6.27
CA ASP A 14 -2.22 2.12 -7.38
C ASP A 14 -0.78 2.53 -7.73
N SER A 15 0.09 2.69 -6.73
CA SER A 15 1.50 3.01 -6.93
C SER A 15 2.22 1.93 -7.72
N ILE A 16 1.99 0.67 -7.37
CA ILE A 16 2.61 -0.47 -8.06
C ILE A 16 2.05 -0.61 -9.47
N ILE A 17 0.75 -0.43 -9.67
CA ILE A 17 0.14 -0.47 -11.00
C ILE A 17 0.83 0.54 -11.93
N LYS A 18 1.12 1.74 -11.46
CA LYS A 18 1.84 2.75 -12.26
C LYS A 18 3.27 2.35 -12.60
N LEU A 19 3.94 1.64 -11.72
CA LEU A 19 5.31 1.17 -11.96
C LEU A 19 5.37 0.04 -12.99
N MET A 20 4.32 -0.75 -13.12
CA MET A 20 4.29 -1.96 -13.95
C MET A 20 4.71 -1.73 -15.39
N ASP A 21 4.31 -0.59 -15.98
CA ASP A 21 4.64 -0.26 -17.37
C ASP A 21 6.14 -0.08 -17.60
N LYS A 22 6.90 0.19 -16.55
CA LYS A 22 8.35 0.45 -16.62
C LYS A 22 9.20 -0.77 -16.26
N VAL A 23 8.58 -1.83 -15.74
CA VAL A 23 9.30 -3.05 -15.32
C VAL A 23 9.66 -3.89 -16.53
N SER A 24 10.92 -4.32 -16.60
CA SER A 24 11.45 -5.13 -17.70
C SER A 24 11.50 -6.63 -17.38
N GLY A 25 11.87 -6.99 -16.15
CA GLY A 25 12.06 -8.39 -15.74
C GLY A 25 10.75 -9.13 -15.49
N GLN A 26 10.64 -10.35 -15.99
CA GLN A 26 9.43 -11.18 -15.82
C GLN A 26 9.21 -11.58 -14.37
N ASP A 27 10.26 -11.92 -13.64
CA ASP A 27 10.16 -12.33 -12.24
C ASP A 27 9.71 -11.17 -11.37
N PHE A 28 10.23 -9.97 -11.64
CA PHE A 28 9.81 -8.76 -10.92
C PHE A 28 8.36 -8.41 -11.23
N LYS A 29 7.94 -8.48 -12.50
CA LYS A 29 6.52 -8.29 -12.88
C LYS A 29 5.61 -9.26 -12.13
N ALA A 30 5.99 -10.54 -12.07
CA ALA A 30 5.21 -11.56 -11.36
C ALA A 30 5.11 -11.24 -9.86
N ALA A 31 6.20 -10.83 -9.24
CA ALA A 31 6.23 -10.44 -7.83
C ALA A 31 5.31 -9.24 -7.56
N LEU A 32 5.38 -8.20 -8.39
CA LEU A 32 4.53 -7.01 -8.26
C LEU A 32 3.06 -7.32 -8.51
N THR A 33 2.76 -8.21 -9.44
CA THR A 33 1.38 -8.67 -9.69
C THR A 33 0.79 -9.33 -8.45
N LYS A 34 1.55 -10.14 -7.75
CA LYS A 34 1.13 -10.73 -6.47
C LYS A 34 0.89 -9.68 -5.39
N GLN A 35 1.73 -8.66 -5.34
CA GLN A 35 1.54 -7.55 -4.39
C GLN A 35 0.25 -6.78 -4.68
N ILE A 36 -0.01 -6.44 -5.95
CA ILE A 36 -1.26 -5.79 -6.37
C ILE A 36 -2.47 -6.64 -5.95
N ASP A 37 -2.44 -7.93 -6.25
CA ASP A 37 -3.52 -8.84 -5.89
C ASP A 37 -3.76 -8.86 -4.36
N GLY A 38 -2.71 -8.92 -3.58
CA GLY A 38 -2.78 -8.87 -2.12
C GLY A 38 -3.38 -7.56 -1.60
N TYR A 39 -2.94 -6.42 -2.12
CA TYR A 39 -3.52 -5.12 -1.78
C TYR A 39 -5.01 -5.06 -2.12
N GLU A 40 -5.40 -5.50 -3.32
CA GLU A 40 -6.80 -5.46 -3.75
C GLU A 40 -7.70 -6.35 -2.88
N LYS A 41 -7.22 -7.52 -2.46
CA LYS A 41 -7.96 -8.39 -1.54
C LYS A 41 -8.17 -7.76 -0.18
N ILE A 42 -7.15 -7.14 0.38
CA ILE A 42 -7.24 -6.41 1.66
C ILE A 42 -8.18 -5.22 1.51
N ALA A 43 -8.03 -4.44 0.44
CA ALA A 43 -8.88 -3.28 0.16
C ALA A 43 -10.36 -3.68 0.06
N GLU A 44 -10.68 -4.77 -0.63
CA GLU A 44 -12.05 -5.24 -0.78
C GLU A 44 -12.66 -5.66 0.57
N ARG A 45 -11.89 -6.33 1.40
CA ARG A 45 -12.33 -6.71 2.75
C ARG A 45 -12.57 -5.48 3.63
N LEU A 46 -11.69 -4.50 3.57
CA LEU A 46 -11.84 -3.21 4.27
C LEU A 46 -13.07 -2.46 3.76
N ARG A 47 -13.25 -2.40 2.45
CA ARG A 47 -14.42 -1.74 1.84
C ARG A 47 -15.72 -2.37 2.31
N LYS A 48 -15.82 -3.69 2.31
CA LYS A 48 -17.00 -4.42 2.79
C LYS A 48 -17.27 -4.14 4.26
N HIS A 49 -16.22 -4.11 5.07
CA HIS A 49 -16.35 -3.82 6.49
C HIS A 49 -16.83 -2.37 6.73
N LEU A 50 -16.27 -1.40 6.01
CA LEU A 50 -16.72 -0.01 6.05
C LEU A 50 -18.17 0.13 5.61
N CYS A 51 -18.59 -0.53 4.53
CA CYS A 51 -19.98 -0.50 4.05
C CYS A 51 -20.93 -1.09 5.09
N SER A 52 -20.55 -2.14 5.81
CA SER A 52 -21.37 -2.74 6.87
C SER A 52 -21.59 -1.78 8.05
N MET A 53 -20.70 -0.80 8.23
CA MET A 53 -20.79 0.25 9.24
C MET A 53 -21.51 1.51 8.75
N GLY A 54 -22.05 1.50 7.52
CA GLY A 54 -22.74 2.65 6.92
C GLY A 54 -21.82 3.68 6.25
N TYR A 55 -20.52 3.39 6.14
CA TYR A 55 -19.58 4.26 5.45
C TYR A 55 -19.55 3.92 3.96
N GLN A 56 -19.59 4.99 3.12
CA GLN A 56 -19.22 4.86 1.72
C GLN A 56 -17.76 5.31 1.59
N ALA A 57 -16.89 4.42 1.14
CA ALA A 57 -15.52 4.77 0.83
C ALA A 57 -15.51 5.72 -0.36
N LYS A 58 -15.24 7.00 -0.10
CA LYS A 58 -15.08 8.01 -1.15
C LYS A 58 -13.70 7.85 -1.80
N GLU A 59 -13.67 7.30 -2.99
CA GLU A 59 -12.43 7.05 -3.72
C GLU A 59 -11.76 8.34 -4.23
N GLU A 60 -12.50 9.45 -4.35
CA GLU A 60 -12.09 10.60 -5.15
C GLU A 60 -11.14 11.60 -4.50
N ASN A 61 -11.12 11.77 -3.19
CA ASN A 61 -10.42 12.91 -2.57
C ASN A 61 -9.08 12.61 -1.92
N ILE A 62 -8.64 11.37 -1.94
CA ILE A 62 -7.51 10.90 -1.14
C ILE A 62 -6.25 10.80 -1.95
N MET A 63 -6.40 10.63 -3.24
CA MET A 63 -5.32 10.37 -4.18
C MET A 63 -4.44 11.58 -4.49
N VAL A 64 -4.94 12.81 -4.27
CA VAL A 64 -4.29 14.02 -4.79
C VAL A 64 -3.04 14.44 -4.00
N LYS A 65 -3.00 14.26 -2.68
CA LYS A 65 -1.87 14.76 -1.86
C LYS A 65 -0.70 13.82 -1.70
N LEU A 66 -0.94 12.51 -1.67
CA LEU A 66 0.11 11.50 -1.52
C LEU A 66 0.66 11.04 -2.87
N TRP A 67 -0.12 11.17 -3.92
CA TRP A 67 0.28 10.93 -5.30
C TRP A 67 1.24 11.97 -5.85
N SER A 68 1.23 13.20 -5.34
CA SER A 68 2.15 14.24 -5.82
C SER A 68 3.61 13.86 -5.59
N SER A 69 3.95 13.20 -4.47
CA SER A 69 5.34 12.78 -4.23
C SER A 69 5.73 11.53 -5.02
N VAL A 70 4.84 10.53 -5.14
CA VAL A 70 5.10 9.33 -5.95
C VAL A 70 5.03 9.66 -7.45
N GLY A 71 4.04 10.44 -7.87
CA GLY A 71 3.91 10.91 -9.25
C GLY A 71 5.09 11.77 -9.68
N MET A 72 5.58 12.66 -8.83
CA MET A 72 6.77 13.47 -9.09
C MET A 72 8.02 12.62 -9.15
N ALA A 73 8.19 11.63 -8.27
CA ALA A 73 9.30 10.69 -8.33
C ALA A 73 9.29 9.87 -9.63
N MET A 74 8.10 9.53 -10.15
CA MET A 74 7.95 8.82 -11.42
C MET A 74 8.19 9.72 -12.64
N GLU A 75 7.71 10.95 -12.62
CA GLU A 75 7.90 11.91 -13.72
C GLU A 75 9.34 12.38 -13.86
N THR A 76 10.06 12.47 -12.73
CA THR A 76 11.48 12.86 -12.71
C THR A 76 12.44 11.67 -12.76
N LEU A 77 11.91 10.46 -12.99
CA LEU A 77 12.71 9.23 -12.98
C LEU A 77 13.67 9.23 -14.17
N THR A 78 14.94 9.40 -13.88
CA THR A 78 16.02 9.28 -14.88
C THR A 78 16.54 7.85 -14.99
N ASP A 79 16.34 7.03 -13.95
CA ASP A 79 16.73 5.63 -13.89
C ASP A 79 15.49 4.76 -13.75
N SER A 80 15.14 4.02 -14.82
CA SER A 80 14.00 3.09 -14.86
C SER A 80 14.43 1.62 -14.80
N THR A 81 15.63 1.33 -14.30
CA THR A 81 16.08 -0.05 -14.07
C THR A 81 15.17 -0.73 -13.03
N ASP A 82 15.01 -2.04 -13.17
CA ASP A 82 14.23 -2.82 -12.21
C ASP A 82 14.79 -2.66 -10.78
N SER A 83 16.11 -2.58 -10.64
CA SER A 83 16.75 -2.32 -9.33
C SER A 83 16.28 -1.02 -8.71
N HIS A 84 16.20 0.07 -9.47
CA HIS A 84 15.72 1.35 -8.96
C HIS A 84 14.21 1.33 -8.68
N LEU A 85 13.44 0.70 -9.56
CA LEU A 85 12.01 0.52 -9.35
C LEU A 85 11.72 -0.31 -8.09
N ALA A 86 12.50 -1.36 -7.86
CA ALA A 86 12.42 -2.17 -6.64
C ALA A 86 12.75 -1.36 -5.38
N GLN A 87 13.69 -0.43 -5.46
CA GLN A 87 13.99 0.50 -4.39
C GLN A 87 12.78 1.39 -4.06
N LEU A 88 12.11 1.93 -5.08
CA LEU A 88 10.89 2.73 -4.88
C LEU A 88 9.77 1.91 -4.22
N VAL A 89 9.60 0.65 -4.63
CA VAL A 89 8.63 -0.25 -4.00
C VAL A 89 8.97 -0.49 -2.53
N ALA A 90 10.26 -0.73 -2.22
CA ALA A 90 10.72 -0.92 -0.85
C ALA A 90 10.47 0.31 0.02
N GLU A 91 10.71 1.51 -0.50
CA GLU A 91 10.42 2.77 0.18
C GLU A 91 8.92 2.92 0.46
N GLY A 92 8.08 2.61 -0.52
CA GLY A 92 6.62 2.62 -0.38
C GLY A 92 6.13 1.66 0.70
N SER A 93 6.62 0.44 0.72
CA SER A 93 6.28 -0.55 1.75
C SER A 93 6.73 -0.10 3.14
N SER A 94 7.91 0.50 3.26
CA SER A 94 8.40 1.05 4.53
C SER A 94 7.49 2.16 5.05
N MET A 95 6.99 3.03 4.17
CA MET A 95 6.00 4.05 4.53
C MET A 95 4.68 3.41 4.99
N GLY A 96 4.20 2.40 4.28
CA GLY A 96 2.98 1.68 4.65
C GLY A 96 3.07 1.03 6.03
N ILE A 97 4.21 0.43 6.34
CA ILE A 97 4.50 -0.15 7.67
C ILE A 97 4.44 0.95 8.74
N THR A 98 5.16 2.04 8.54
CA THR A 98 5.25 3.15 9.50
C THR A 98 3.89 3.76 9.76
N ASP A 99 3.11 4.03 8.73
CA ASP A 99 1.77 4.61 8.85
C ASP A 99 0.81 3.66 9.58
N SER A 100 0.88 2.36 9.28
CA SER A 100 0.04 1.37 9.94
C SER A 100 0.41 1.18 11.42
N ILE A 101 1.69 1.21 11.76
CA ILE A 101 2.17 1.19 13.16
C ILE A 101 1.65 2.42 13.91
N LYS A 102 1.74 3.58 13.28
CA LYS A 102 1.25 4.83 13.88
C LYS A 102 -0.24 4.75 14.16
N LEU A 103 -1.03 4.33 13.19
CA LEU A 103 -2.46 4.14 13.35
C LEU A 103 -2.78 3.15 14.48
N LEU A 104 -2.05 2.04 14.53
CA LEU A 104 -2.23 1.04 15.58
C LEU A 104 -1.99 1.63 16.96
N ARG A 105 -0.92 2.38 17.16
CA ARG A 105 -0.59 3.05 18.44
C ARG A 105 -1.60 4.11 18.82
N ASP A 106 -2.05 4.90 17.85
CA ASP A 106 -3.00 5.99 18.09
C ASP A 106 -4.36 5.44 18.56
N TYR A 107 -4.74 4.25 18.13
CA TYR A 107 -6.08 3.69 18.36
C TYR A 107 -6.14 2.50 19.31
N GLU A 108 -5.02 1.86 19.68
CA GLU A 108 -5.03 0.63 20.51
C GLU A 108 -5.61 0.82 21.91
N ASN A 109 -5.59 2.04 22.44
CA ASN A 109 -6.14 2.38 23.74
C ASN A 109 -7.46 3.15 23.65
N THR A 110 -8.10 3.11 22.49
CA THR A 110 -9.41 3.76 22.24
C THR A 110 -10.52 2.71 22.17
N SER A 111 -11.76 3.17 21.97
CA SER A 111 -12.93 2.30 21.79
C SER A 111 -13.04 1.71 20.38
N VAL A 112 -11.95 1.69 19.61
CA VAL A 112 -11.89 1.07 18.29
C VAL A 112 -12.05 -0.45 18.40
N SER A 113 -12.73 -1.05 17.41
CA SER A 113 -12.97 -2.50 17.39
C SER A 113 -11.67 -3.30 17.26
N GLU A 114 -11.66 -4.49 17.84
CA GLU A 114 -10.53 -5.43 17.70
C GLU A 114 -10.30 -5.83 16.23
N GLU A 115 -11.35 -5.84 15.42
CA GLU A 115 -11.27 -6.11 13.98
C GLU A 115 -10.45 -5.04 13.24
N ALA A 116 -10.62 -3.77 13.60
CA ALA A 116 -9.84 -2.68 13.02
C ALA A 116 -8.34 -2.82 13.37
N LEU A 117 -8.04 -3.15 14.61
CA LEU A 117 -6.67 -3.39 15.05
C LEU A 117 -6.06 -4.61 14.34
N ALA A 118 -6.86 -5.66 14.14
CA ALA A 118 -6.43 -6.85 13.41
C ALA A 118 -6.09 -6.54 11.95
N PHE A 119 -6.85 -5.69 11.28
CA PHE A 119 -6.53 -5.22 9.93
C PHE A 119 -5.19 -4.49 9.89
N ALA A 120 -4.94 -3.60 10.84
CA ALA A 120 -3.66 -2.88 10.91
C ALA A 120 -2.48 -3.84 11.05
N ARG A 121 -2.59 -4.85 11.92
CA ARG A 121 -1.55 -5.86 12.11
C ARG A 121 -1.33 -6.71 10.86
N GLU A 122 -2.41 -7.08 10.17
CA GLU A 122 -2.36 -7.83 8.92
C GLU A 122 -1.62 -7.03 7.83
N ILE A 123 -1.96 -5.74 7.69
CA ILE A 123 -1.32 -4.85 6.72
C ILE A 123 0.17 -4.70 7.01
N ILE A 124 0.56 -4.55 8.27
CA ILE A 124 1.97 -4.47 8.66
C ILE A 124 2.73 -5.71 8.18
N LYS A 125 2.21 -6.90 8.47
CA LYS A 125 2.84 -8.16 8.03
C LYS A 125 2.91 -8.29 6.51
N PHE A 126 1.86 -7.89 5.83
CA PHE A 126 1.80 -7.90 4.38
C PHE A 126 2.86 -6.96 3.77
N GLU A 127 2.98 -5.75 4.30
CA GLU A 127 3.99 -4.79 3.84
C GLU A 127 5.41 -5.23 4.18
N GLU A 128 5.63 -5.84 5.33
CA GLU A 128 6.93 -6.42 5.70
C GLU A 128 7.35 -7.49 4.70
N HIS A 129 6.43 -8.36 4.31
CA HIS A 129 6.69 -9.35 3.28
C HIS A 129 7.00 -8.70 1.92
N ASN A 130 6.22 -7.72 1.52
CA ASN A 130 6.44 -6.98 0.26
C ASN A 130 7.80 -6.28 0.25
N LEU A 131 8.20 -5.71 1.37
CA LEU A 131 9.51 -5.08 1.54
C LEU A 131 10.64 -6.08 1.30
N GLU A 132 10.56 -7.27 1.90
CA GLU A 132 11.58 -8.30 1.71
C GLU A 132 11.63 -8.80 0.26
N VAL A 133 10.48 -8.96 -0.38
CA VAL A 133 10.42 -9.32 -1.80
C VAL A 133 11.06 -8.22 -2.66
N ALA A 134 10.72 -6.95 -2.44
CA ALA A 134 11.30 -5.84 -3.19
C ALA A 134 12.82 -5.77 -3.04
N LYS A 135 13.35 -5.97 -1.84
CA LYS A 135 14.78 -5.99 -1.57
C LYS A 135 15.52 -7.02 -2.43
N SER A 136 14.88 -8.15 -2.73
CA SER A 136 15.49 -9.20 -3.53
C SER A 136 15.72 -8.81 -5.00
N PHE A 137 15.09 -7.71 -5.44
CA PHE A 137 15.23 -7.20 -6.81
C PHE A 137 16.09 -5.92 -6.91
N ILE A 138 16.56 -5.38 -5.81
CA ILE A 138 17.45 -4.20 -5.79
C ILE A 138 18.85 -4.51 -6.34
#